data_2ca7b184388498a93ff77d6ddefc253c
#
_entry.id   2ca7b184388498a93ff77d6ddefc253c
#
_cell.length_a   1.000
_cell.length_b   1.000
_cell.length_c   1.000
_cell.angle_alpha   90.00
_cell.angle_beta   90.00
_cell.angle_gamma   90.00
#
_symmetry.space_group_name_H-M   'P 1'
#
loop_
_entity.id
_entity.type
_entity.pdbx_description
1 polymer ?
#
loop_
_entity_poly.entity_id
_entity_poly.type
_entity_poly.pdbx_seq_one_letter_code
_entity_poly.pdbx_strand_id
1 'polypeptide(L)'
;MKIGNKEKKINDSPEPVSISGTRTILEQMINCICKIKVDQSTGTGFFCKINYGINKTMKFLMTNFHVLTKNYYDKTKTIDLLINDEKIVKPIDLTKKRHIYFDEEKYDIILIEILDIDGINNFLELDDNLFREKEDALYKQKSIYVPQYPNGKNAAVSYGILKSFDEVKKSNILHTCSTEKGSSGSPILNLETNKVIGIHKEGSVNFNFNMGTFLKYPLIDFIENKLNKEKEVNNIVNNFSNLSMKENNFNDIMNIKKIEDKINNNIQVPKINITFDEKTDPPSSKNIIINYGTTVDQVLKEYLVLIKKQKLIGLQNKIQFIYNGRQLLFGDKTPIEKFFKRKLNQAHIHVIYSNL
;
A
#
# COMPACT_ATOMS: atom_id res chain seq x y z
N MET A 1 -10.17 43.23 39.64
CA MET A 1 -10.55 42.32 38.56
C MET A 1 -9.57 41.16 38.58
N LYS A 2 -9.99 39.95 38.99
CA LYS A 2 -9.17 38.74 38.84
C LYS A 2 -9.22 38.35 37.37
N ILE A 3 -8.13 38.58 36.64
CA ILE A 3 -7.93 38.01 35.31
C ILE A 3 -7.77 36.53 35.55
N GLY A 4 -8.82 35.76 35.31
CA GLY A 4 -8.75 34.31 35.34
C GLY A 4 -7.90 33.86 34.16
N ASN A 5 -6.67 33.46 34.41
CA ASN A 5 -5.82 32.79 33.42
C ASN A 5 -6.50 31.47 33.04
N LYS A 6 -7.29 31.48 31.95
CA LYS A 6 -7.75 30.26 31.31
C LYS A 6 -6.66 29.84 30.34
N GLU A 7 -6.03 28.73 30.60
CA GLU A 7 -5.16 28.07 29.62
C GLU A 7 -5.95 27.84 28.34
N LYS A 8 -5.31 28.08 27.20
CA LYS A 8 -5.95 27.98 25.88
C LYS A 8 -5.02 27.21 24.94
N LYS A 9 -5.59 26.25 24.27
CA LYS A 9 -4.89 25.57 23.16
C LYS A 9 -4.53 26.60 22.09
N ILE A 10 -3.26 26.61 21.65
CA ILE A 10 -2.79 27.52 20.61
C ILE A 10 -3.18 26.92 19.25
N ASN A 11 -3.92 27.68 18.47
CA ASN A 11 -4.24 27.30 17.10
C ASN A 11 -2.95 27.25 16.27
N ASP A 12 -2.94 26.37 15.26
CA ASP A 12 -1.80 26.19 14.34
C ASP A 12 -0.49 25.70 15.00
N SER A 13 -0.57 25.14 16.20
CA SER A 13 0.50 24.43 16.87
C SER A 13 0.20 22.93 16.92
N PRO A 14 1.22 22.06 16.81
CA PRO A 14 1.02 20.63 16.95
C PRO A 14 0.55 20.27 18.36
N GLU A 15 -0.21 19.17 18.45
CA GLU A 15 -0.66 18.64 19.74
C GLU A 15 0.52 18.20 20.61
N PRO A 16 0.39 18.27 21.95
CA PRO A 16 1.36 17.69 22.85
C PRO A 16 1.50 16.19 22.64
N VAL A 17 2.75 15.70 22.77
CA VAL A 17 3.06 14.28 22.62
C VAL A 17 3.12 13.62 24.00
N SER A 18 2.43 12.49 24.15
CA SER A 18 2.48 11.70 25.38
C SER A 18 3.83 11.00 25.53
N ILE A 19 4.14 10.49 26.73
CA ILE A 19 5.33 9.69 26.98
C ILE A 19 5.38 8.46 26.07
N SER A 20 4.24 7.77 25.88
CA SER A 20 4.15 6.62 24.98
C SER A 20 4.39 7.02 23.54
N GLY A 21 3.80 8.13 23.07
CA GLY A 21 4.04 8.66 21.73
C GLY A 21 5.51 9.02 21.51
N THR A 22 6.14 9.69 22.47
CA THR A 22 7.57 10.03 22.41
C THR A 22 8.43 8.78 22.27
N ARG A 23 8.12 7.70 23.02
CA ARG A 23 8.84 6.42 22.91
C ARG A 23 8.67 5.81 21.52
N THR A 24 7.45 5.76 20.99
CA THR A 24 7.18 5.25 19.64
C THR A 24 7.97 6.03 18.59
N ILE A 25 7.97 7.37 18.68
CA ILE A 25 8.71 8.22 17.76
C ILE A 25 10.21 7.95 17.83
N LEU A 26 10.77 7.82 19.04
CA LEU A 26 12.17 7.49 19.23
C LEU A 26 12.53 6.13 18.62
N GLU A 27 11.71 5.10 18.84
CA GLU A 27 11.90 3.77 18.24
C GLU A 27 11.86 3.81 16.71
N GLN A 28 10.95 4.60 16.14
CA GLN A 28 10.88 4.81 14.69
C GLN A 28 12.12 5.52 14.15
N MET A 29 12.62 6.53 14.85
CA MET A 29 13.86 7.24 14.50
C MET A 29 15.08 6.33 14.54
N ILE A 30 15.17 5.44 15.53
CA ILE A 30 16.30 4.52 15.69
C ILE A 30 16.26 3.41 14.63
N ASN A 31 15.08 2.88 14.31
CA ASN A 31 14.98 1.60 13.63
C ASN A 31 14.39 1.69 12.20
N CYS A 32 13.64 2.74 11.87
CA CYS A 32 12.84 2.76 10.66
C CYS A 32 13.23 3.85 9.65
N ILE A 33 14.12 4.78 10.02
CA ILE A 33 14.68 5.77 9.09
C ILE A 33 16.15 5.52 8.85
N CYS A 34 16.65 5.95 7.70
CA CYS A 34 18.07 5.86 7.36
C CYS A 34 18.54 7.13 6.66
N LYS A 35 19.81 7.41 6.80
CA LYS A 35 20.51 8.38 5.98
C LYS A 35 20.99 7.67 4.73
N ILE A 36 20.76 8.28 3.57
CA ILE A 36 21.21 7.81 2.27
C ILE A 36 22.32 8.76 1.79
N LYS A 37 23.52 8.24 1.57
CA LYS A 37 24.63 8.98 0.99
C LYS A 37 24.73 8.68 -0.50
N VAL A 38 24.68 9.72 -1.33
CA VAL A 38 24.82 9.62 -2.79
C VAL A 38 25.86 10.63 -3.22
N ASP A 39 27.00 10.14 -3.65
CA ASP A 39 28.17 10.98 -3.98
C ASP A 39 28.50 11.97 -2.86
N GLN A 40 28.36 13.28 -3.10
CA GLN A 40 28.58 14.34 -2.13
C GLN A 40 27.28 14.84 -1.46
N SER A 41 26.15 14.26 -1.79
CA SER A 41 24.86 14.65 -1.25
C SER A 41 24.32 13.62 -0.25
N THR A 42 23.39 14.06 0.59
CA THR A 42 22.71 13.20 1.54
C THR A 42 21.21 13.44 1.46
N GLY A 43 20.44 12.38 1.68
CA GLY A 43 19.00 12.42 1.86
C GLY A 43 18.56 11.51 3.00
N THR A 44 17.30 11.52 3.29
CA THR A 44 16.65 10.62 4.24
C THR A 44 15.86 9.56 3.48
N GLY A 45 15.84 8.35 3.97
CA GLY A 45 14.94 7.30 3.54
C GLY A 45 14.27 6.64 4.75
N PHE A 46 13.24 5.85 4.50
CA PHE A 46 12.58 5.10 5.56
C PHE A 46 12.09 3.75 5.06
N PHE A 47 11.96 2.82 5.99
CA PHE A 47 11.43 1.49 5.71
C PHE A 47 9.94 1.46 6.00
N CYS A 48 9.15 1.00 5.03
CA CYS A 48 7.70 0.96 5.16
C CYS A 48 7.11 -0.33 4.58
N LYS A 49 6.05 -0.82 5.22
CA LYS A 49 5.25 -1.95 4.73
C LYS A 49 4.08 -1.44 3.91
N ILE A 50 3.90 -2.03 2.74
CA ILE A 50 2.74 -1.79 1.87
C ILE A 50 1.93 -3.08 1.79
N ASN A 51 0.69 -3.03 2.25
CA ASN A 51 -0.29 -4.09 2.03
C ASN A 51 -1.00 -3.81 0.71
N TYR A 52 -0.84 -4.69 -0.28
CA TYR A 52 -1.40 -4.51 -1.63
C TYR A 52 -2.41 -5.59 -2.03
N GLY A 53 -2.83 -6.39 -1.07
CA GLY A 53 -3.83 -7.45 -1.22
C GLY A 53 -4.03 -8.20 0.09
N ILE A 54 -4.86 -9.23 0.06
CA ILE A 54 -5.10 -10.08 1.22
C ILE A 54 -3.83 -10.88 1.52
N ASN A 55 -3.29 -10.69 2.72
CA ASN A 55 -2.06 -11.36 3.21
C ASN A 55 -0.81 -11.10 2.34
N LYS A 56 -0.83 -10.07 1.47
CA LYS A 56 0.33 -9.67 0.70
C LYS A 56 0.89 -8.36 1.23
N THR A 57 2.06 -8.44 1.80
CA THR A 57 2.82 -7.29 2.27
C THR A 57 4.14 -7.24 1.53
N MET A 58 4.48 -6.10 0.98
CA MET A 58 5.82 -5.80 0.51
C MET A 58 6.51 -4.82 1.45
N LYS A 59 7.80 -4.96 1.57
CA LYS A 59 8.67 -4.15 2.40
C LYS A 59 9.51 -3.27 1.47
N PHE A 60 9.52 -1.97 1.71
CA PHE A 60 10.25 -1.03 0.85
C PHE A 60 11.12 -0.08 1.66
N LEU A 61 12.28 0.25 1.08
CA LEU A 61 12.92 1.54 1.29
C LEU A 61 12.17 2.57 0.43
N MET A 62 11.74 3.66 1.04
CA MET A 62 11.12 4.80 0.37
C MET A 62 11.97 6.04 0.55
N THR A 63 12.15 6.81 -0.53
CA THR A 63 12.78 8.13 -0.52
C THR A 63 12.32 8.93 -1.74
N ASN A 64 12.81 10.16 -1.90
CA ASN A 64 12.54 10.92 -3.13
C ASN A 64 13.39 10.41 -4.30
N PHE A 65 12.86 10.58 -5.51
CA PHE A 65 13.59 10.25 -6.73
C PHE A 65 14.83 11.16 -6.89
N HIS A 66 14.73 12.43 -6.56
CA HIS A 66 15.88 13.34 -6.64
C HIS A 66 16.99 13.03 -5.62
N VAL A 67 16.71 12.27 -4.54
CA VAL A 67 17.72 11.74 -3.60
C VAL A 67 18.45 10.56 -4.21
N LEU A 68 17.70 9.65 -4.85
CA LEU A 68 18.22 8.41 -5.43
C LEU A 68 17.76 8.28 -6.88
N THR A 69 18.44 9.01 -7.77
CA THR A 69 18.06 9.07 -9.18
C THR A 69 18.24 7.72 -9.88
N LYS A 70 17.47 7.51 -10.95
CA LYS A 70 17.58 6.30 -11.78
C LYS A 70 19.01 6.13 -12.31
N ASN A 71 19.65 7.20 -12.74
CA ASN A 71 21.04 7.18 -13.25
C ASN A 71 22.02 6.68 -12.17
N TYR A 72 21.87 7.11 -10.92
CA TYR A 72 22.68 6.61 -9.80
C TYR A 72 22.37 5.13 -9.55
N TYR A 73 21.09 4.76 -9.46
CA TYR A 73 20.66 3.40 -9.27
C TYR A 73 21.22 2.45 -10.35
N ASP A 74 21.13 2.81 -11.62
CA ASP A 74 21.60 1.97 -12.73
C ASP A 74 23.13 1.78 -12.74
N LYS A 75 23.90 2.73 -12.19
CA LYS A 75 25.36 2.68 -12.14
C LYS A 75 25.90 2.03 -10.87
N THR A 76 25.11 2.00 -9.81
CA THR A 76 25.55 1.57 -8.49
C THR A 76 25.09 0.15 -8.23
N LYS A 77 26.01 -0.70 -7.72
CA LYS A 77 25.68 -2.08 -7.37
C LYS A 77 25.17 -2.22 -5.95
N THR A 78 25.51 -1.31 -5.07
CA THR A 78 25.19 -1.34 -3.64
C THR A 78 24.90 0.05 -3.12
N ILE A 79 23.87 0.18 -2.27
CA ILE A 79 23.56 1.42 -1.56
C ILE A 79 23.74 1.17 -0.07
N ASP A 80 24.55 1.98 0.60
CA ASP A 80 24.72 1.92 2.05
C ASP A 80 23.65 2.76 2.75
N LEU A 81 22.83 2.09 3.57
CA LEU A 81 21.83 2.71 4.41
C LEU A 81 22.39 2.87 5.83
N LEU A 82 22.53 4.10 6.28
CA LEU A 82 23.08 4.45 7.59
C LEU A 82 21.93 4.66 8.57
N ILE A 83 21.80 3.78 9.55
CA ILE A 83 20.67 3.72 10.51
C ILE A 83 21.19 4.08 11.89
N ASN A 84 20.33 4.61 12.75
CA ASN A 84 20.65 4.94 14.15
C ASN A 84 21.89 5.82 14.27
N ASP A 85 21.87 6.98 13.63
CA ASP A 85 23.03 7.91 13.59
C ASP A 85 24.33 7.26 13.12
N GLU A 86 24.24 6.48 12.05
CA GLU A 86 25.38 5.76 11.42
C GLU A 86 25.97 4.62 12.29
N LYS A 87 25.35 4.27 13.41
CA LYS A 87 25.79 3.14 14.25
C LYS A 87 25.62 1.80 13.56
N ILE A 88 24.66 1.73 12.62
CA ILE A 88 24.35 0.54 11.83
C ILE A 88 24.44 0.89 10.36
N VAL A 89 25.26 0.17 9.60
CA VAL A 89 25.34 0.27 8.15
C VAL A 89 24.72 -0.98 7.53
N LYS A 90 23.75 -0.80 6.66
CA LYS A 90 23.10 -1.89 5.92
C LYS A 90 23.32 -1.68 4.42
N PRO A 91 24.21 -2.46 3.78
CA PRO A 91 24.38 -2.44 2.35
C PRO A 91 23.19 -3.15 1.66
N ILE A 92 22.59 -2.49 0.69
CA ILE A 92 21.53 -3.06 -0.15
C ILE A 92 22.13 -3.40 -1.50
N ASP A 93 22.19 -4.69 -1.82
CA ASP A 93 22.70 -5.20 -3.09
C ASP A 93 21.64 -5.02 -4.20
N LEU A 94 21.86 -4.07 -5.09
CA LEU A 94 20.97 -3.75 -6.20
C LEU A 94 21.08 -4.72 -7.38
N THR A 95 22.06 -5.61 -7.37
CA THR A 95 22.19 -6.66 -8.39
C THR A 95 21.19 -7.81 -8.16
N LYS A 96 20.62 -7.92 -6.96
CA LYS A 96 19.57 -8.88 -6.66
C LYS A 96 18.27 -8.49 -7.33
N LYS A 97 17.53 -9.49 -7.83
CA LYS A 97 16.20 -9.26 -8.39
C LYS A 97 15.26 -8.75 -7.30
N ARG A 98 14.81 -7.51 -7.44
CA ARG A 98 13.87 -6.86 -6.52
C ARG A 98 12.89 -5.96 -7.27
N HIS A 99 11.74 -5.70 -6.69
CA HIS A 99 10.79 -4.76 -7.27
C HIS A 99 11.25 -3.33 -6.99
N ILE A 100 11.21 -2.51 -8.04
CA ILE A 100 11.52 -1.09 -7.97
C ILE A 100 10.41 -0.35 -8.68
N TYR A 101 9.93 0.67 -8.02
CA TYR A 101 9.02 1.64 -8.57
C TYR A 101 9.61 3.03 -8.38
N PHE A 102 9.59 3.82 -9.43
CA PHE A 102 10.01 5.21 -9.37
C PHE A 102 9.11 6.09 -10.25
N ASP A 103 8.95 7.31 -9.83
CA ASP A 103 8.24 8.35 -10.56
C ASP A 103 8.92 9.69 -10.28
N GLU A 104 9.59 10.23 -11.29
CA GLU A 104 10.34 11.49 -11.22
C GLU A 104 9.42 12.69 -11.34
N GLU A 105 8.56 12.69 -12.36
CA GLU A 105 7.81 13.88 -12.78
C GLU A 105 6.58 14.15 -11.91
N LYS A 106 5.81 13.11 -11.66
CA LYS A 106 4.50 13.24 -11.02
C LYS A 106 4.60 13.28 -9.51
N TYR A 107 5.44 12.41 -8.91
CA TYR A 107 5.47 12.23 -7.46
C TYR A 107 6.82 12.47 -6.81
N ASP A 108 7.92 12.44 -7.57
CA ASP A 108 9.28 12.51 -7.06
C ASP A 108 9.53 11.45 -5.97
N ILE A 109 9.28 10.20 -6.31
CA ILE A 109 9.37 9.06 -5.37
C ILE A 109 10.14 7.89 -5.99
N ILE A 110 10.87 7.17 -5.15
CA ILE A 110 11.40 5.84 -5.46
C ILE A 110 11.11 4.88 -4.31
N LEU A 111 10.67 3.68 -4.66
CA LEU A 111 10.47 2.55 -3.77
C LEU A 111 11.38 1.40 -4.20
N ILE A 112 12.21 0.92 -3.30
CA ILE A 112 13.10 -0.22 -3.52
C ILE A 112 12.70 -1.33 -2.56
N GLU A 113 12.32 -2.49 -3.08
CA GLU A 113 11.94 -3.64 -2.26
C GLU A 113 13.08 -4.06 -1.34
N ILE A 114 12.77 -4.25 -0.08
CA ILE A 114 13.66 -4.82 0.94
C ILE A 114 13.43 -6.33 1.02
N LEU A 115 14.47 -7.08 0.74
CA LEU A 115 14.48 -8.54 0.81
C LEU A 115 14.87 -8.99 2.23
N ASP A 116 14.46 -10.19 2.63
CA ASP A 116 14.79 -10.71 3.95
C ASP A 116 16.32 -10.83 4.18
N ILE A 117 17.08 -11.07 3.11
CA ILE A 117 18.55 -11.11 3.12
C ILE A 117 19.18 -9.75 3.48
N ASP A 118 18.49 -8.64 3.30
CA ASP A 118 19.01 -7.30 3.63
C ASP A 118 19.08 -7.08 5.16
N GLY A 119 18.43 -7.94 5.95
CA GLY A 119 18.46 -7.90 7.41
C GLY A 119 17.82 -6.67 8.02
N ILE A 120 16.83 -6.06 7.33
CA ILE A 120 16.00 -4.97 7.83
C ILE A 120 14.70 -5.57 8.39
N ASN A 121 14.44 -5.35 9.68
CA ASN A 121 13.33 -6.00 10.40
C ASN A 121 12.25 -5.02 10.87
N ASN A 122 12.57 -3.73 10.96
CA ASN A 122 11.67 -2.70 11.47
C ASN A 122 11.15 -1.84 10.32
N PHE A 123 9.83 -1.65 10.29
CA PHE A 123 9.14 -0.93 9.21
C PHE A 123 8.04 -0.07 9.78
N LEU A 124 7.89 1.13 9.25
CA LEU A 124 6.73 1.97 9.45
C LEU A 124 5.49 1.36 8.78
N GLU A 125 4.34 1.75 9.26
CA GLU A 125 3.05 1.39 8.69
C GLU A 125 2.40 2.60 8.02
N LEU A 126 1.61 2.36 6.97
CA LEU A 126 0.79 3.38 6.34
C LEU A 126 -0.43 3.70 7.22
N ASP A 127 -0.84 4.97 7.25
CA ASP A 127 -2.05 5.38 7.98
C ASP A 127 -3.29 4.66 7.43
N ASP A 128 -4.15 4.15 8.33
CA ASP A 128 -5.32 3.35 7.97
C ASP A 128 -6.36 4.14 7.16
N ASN A 129 -6.30 5.47 7.22
CA ASN A 129 -7.18 6.35 6.50
C ASN A 129 -6.59 6.85 5.16
N LEU A 130 -5.36 6.45 4.83
CA LEU A 130 -4.62 6.97 3.67
C LEU A 130 -5.40 6.83 2.35
N PHE A 131 -6.12 5.73 2.18
CA PHE A 131 -6.87 5.44 0.95
C PHE A 131 -8.35 5.84 1.02
N ARG A 132 -8.78 6.55 2.09
CA ARG A 132 -10.16 7.04 2.19
C ARG A 132 -10.39 8.23 1.27
N GLU A 133 -11.65 8.43 0.88
CA GLU A 133 -12.10 9.65 0.23
C GLU A 133 -12.15 10.82 1.23
N LYS A 134 -12.14 12.04 0.73
CA LYS A 134 -12.19 13.28 1.52
C LYS A 134 -10.96 13.43 2.44
N GLU A 135 -9.79 13.25 1.87
CA GLU A 135 -8.50 13.38 2.55
C GLU A 135 -8.33 14.73 3.25
N ASP A 136 -8.85 15.82 2.67
CA ASP A 136 -8.83 17.15 3.30
C ASP A 136 -9.49 17.12 4.68
N ALA A 137 -10.66 16.50 4.80
CA ALA A 137 -11.37 16.41 6.07
C ALA A 137 -10.66 15.51 7.09
N LEU A 138 -9.85 14.57 6.61
CA LEU A 138 -9.15 13.61 7.47
C LEU A 138 -7.80 14.14 7.98
N TYR A 139 -7.09 14.94 7.16
CA TYR A 139 -5.69 15.27 7.43
C TYR A 139 -5.42 16.78 7.54
N LYS A 140 -6.23 17.64 6.92
CA LYS A 140 -6.04 19.09 7.00
C LYS A 140 -6.10 19.56 8.47
N GLN A 141 -5.14 20.40 8.86
CA GLN A 141 -4.97 20.91 10.22
C GLN A 141 -4.65 19.83 11.29
N LYS A 142 -4.29 18.62 10.87
CA LYS A 142 -3.81 17.58 11.79
C LYS A 142 -2.34 17.78 12.13
N SER A 143 -2.00 17.44 13.37
CA SER A 143 -0.62 17.40 13.84
C SER A 143 0.14 16.27 13.17
N ILE A 144 1.34 16.59 12.70
CA ILE A 144 2.24 15.66 12.04
C ILE A 144 3.65 15.80 12.62
N TYR A 145 4.49 14.83 12.30
CA TYR A 145 5.92 14.91 12.57
C TYR A 145 6.74 14.32 11.43
N VAL A 146 7.99 14.77 11.33
CA VAL A 146 8.94 14.39 10.29
C VAL A 146 10.25 13.98 10.96
N PRO A 147 10.53 12.69 11.14
CA PRO A 147 11.85 12.20 11.52
C PRO A 147 12.78 12.26 10.31
N GLN A 148 13.98 12.84 10.47
CA GLN A 148 14.81 13.26 9.35
C GLN A 148 16.29 13.31 9.72
N TYR A 149 17.17 13.45 8.72
CA TYR A 149 18.60 13.74 8.89
C TYR A 149 18.94 15.14 8.35
N PRO A 150 18.58 16.23 9.08
CA PRO A 150 18.80 17.59 8.60
C PRO A 150 20.29 17.89 8.46
N ASN A 151 20.67 18.53 7.38
CA ASN A 151 22.09 18.78 6.97
C ASN A 151 22.96 17.51 6.91
N GLY A 152 22.33 16.34 6.74
CA GLY A 152 23.05 15.08 6.79
C GLY A 152 23.71 14.78 8.13
N LYS A 153 23.31 15.45 9.21
CA LYS A 153 23.81 15.26 10.59
C LYS A 153 23.05 14.15 11.30
N ASN A 154 22.91 14.24 12.62
CA ASN A 154 22.19 13.27 13.44
C ASN A 154 20.69 13.30 13.17
N ALA A 155 20.02 12.18 13.44
CA ALA A 155 18.58 12.09 13.33
C ALA A 155 17.90 13.11 14.25
N ALA A 156 16.90 13.79 13.72
CA ALA A 156 16.08 14.75 14.43
C ALA A 156 14.61 14.54 14.10
N VAL A 157 13.70 15.04 14.92
CA VAL A 157 12.27 15.06 14.65
C VAL A 157 11.77 16.49 14.67
N SER A 158 10.97 16.86 13.67
CA SER A 158 10.27 18.15 13.64
C SER A 158 8.76 17.89 13.71
N TYR A 159 8.09 18.69 14.53
CA TYR A 159 6.63 18.66 14.68
C TYR A 159 6.01 19.83 13.95
N GLY A 160 4.82 19.63 13.41
CA GLY A 160 4.09 20.66 12.68
C GLY A 160 2.65 20.27 12.38
N ILE A 161 2.05 21.01 11.47
CA ILE A 161 0.67 20.83 11.02
C ILE A 161 0.65 20.58 9.51
N LEU A 162 -0.18 19.66 9.06
CA LEU A 162 -0.53 19.55 7.63
C LEU A 162 -1.51 20.68 7.31
N LYS A 163 -1.07 21.70 6.59
CA LYS A 163 -1.84 22.91 6.31
C LYS A 163 -2.92 22.69 5.27
N SER A 164 -2.54 22.13 4.13
CA SER A 164 -3.46 21.91 3.00
C SER A 164 -2.89 20.91 2.01
N PHE A 165 -3.76 20.47 1.13
CA PHE A 165 -3.37 19.85 -0.13
C PHE A 165 -3.21 20.95 -1.19
N ASP A 166 -2.30 20.74 -2.14
CA ASP A 166 -2.15 21.64 -3.28
C ASP A 166 -3.41 21.58 -4.16
N GLU A 167 -3.95 22.73 -4.56
CA GLU A 167 -5.19 22.80 -5.33
C GLU A 167 -5.04 22.24 -6.75
N VAL A 168 -3.87 22.40 -7.34
CA VAL A 168 -3.57 21.93 -8.71
C VAL A 168 -3.08 20.50 -8.69
N LYS A 169 -2.12 20.20 -7.84
CA LYS A 169 -1.48 18.88 -7.72
C LYS A 169 -1.83 18.22 -6.39
N LYS A 170 -3.03 17.64 -6.30
CA LYS A 170 -3.55 17.02 -5.06
C LYS A 170 -2.64 15.98 -4.40
N SER A 171 -1.66 15.47 -5.13
CA SER A 171 -0.61 14.63 -4.57
C SER A 171 0.42 15.39 -3.74
N ASN A 172 0.45 16.71 -3.78
CA ASN A 172 1.32 17.53 -2.94
C ASN A 172 0.57 17.98 -1.68
N ILE A 173 1.25 17.90 -0.54
CA ILE A 173 0.78 18.40 0.75
C ILE A 173 1.73 19.49 1.26
N LEU A 174 1.15 20.51 1.89
CA LEU A 174 1.88 21.63 2.51
C LEU A 174 1.90 21.44 4.02
N HIS A 175 3.06 21.62 4.66
CA HIS A 175 3.21 21.41 6.10
C HIS A 175 4.17 22.41 6.76
N THR A 176 4.08 22.55 8.08
CA THR A 176 4.87 23.49 8.86
C THR A 176 6.04 22.87 9.62
N CYS A 177 6.31 21.58 9.45
CA CYS A 177 7.50 20.97 10.05
C CYS A 177 8.76 21.64 9.50
N SER A 178 9.70 22.04 10.37
CA SER A 178 11.00 22.58 9.96
C SER A 178 11.86 21.49 9.33
N THR A 179 12.46 21.78 8.19
CA THR A 179 13.32 20.86 7.45
C THR A 179 14.52 21.61 6.89
N GLU A 180 15.60 20.90 6.60
CA GLU A 180 16.82 21.42 6.05
C GLU A 180 17.32 20.52 4.94
N LYS A 181 18.39 20.92 4.22
CA LYS A 181 19.04 20.06 3.22
C LYS A 181 19.34 18.68 3.83
N GLY A 182 19.04 17.60 3.12
CA GLY A 182 19.16 16.22 3.64
C GLY A 182 17.88 15.66 4.25
N SER A 183 16.86 16.49 4.50
CA SER A 183 15.55 16.05 4.96
C SER A 183 14.67 15.48 3.85
N SER A 184 15.01 15.71 2.59
CA SER A 184 14.30 15.12 1.43
C SER A 184 14.25 13.60 1.56
N GLY A 185 13.07 13.01 1.32
CA GLY A 185 12.80 11.59 1.48
C GLY A 185 12.37 11.16 2.89
N SER A 186 12.28 12.08 3.84
CA SER A 186 11.79 11.80 5.20
C SER A 186 10.30 11.44 5.20
N PRO A 187 9.86 10.49 6.02
CA PRO A 187 8.46 10.20 6.17
C PRO A 187 7.73 11.36 6.85
N ILE A 188 6.52 11.65 6.41
CA ILE A 188 5.57 12.52 7.10
C ILE A 188 4.56 11.61 7.78
N LEU A 189 4.48 11.70 9.12
CA LEU A 189 3.63 10.82 9.92
C LEU A 189 2.53 11.62 10.63
N ASN A 190 1.36 11.03 10.70
CA ASN A 190 0.25 11.53 11.51
C ASN A 190 0.60 11.35 12.99
N LEU A 191 0.56 12.43 13.77
CA LEU A 191 0.95 12.40 15.20
C LEU A 191 -0.02 11.59 16.06
N GLU A 192 -1.29 11.49 15.67
CA GLU A 192 -2.31 10.74 16.39
C GLU A 192 -2.13 9.22 16.26
N THR A 193 -1.75 8.76 15.05
CA THR A 193 -1.64 7.32 14.73
C THR A 193 -0.22 6.81 14.70
N ASN A 194 0.79 7.68 14.66
CA ASN A 194 2.19 7.39 14.42
C ASN A 194 2.44 6.61 13.10
N LYS A 195 1.57 6.82 12.10
CA LYS A 195 1.61 6.13 10.81
C LYS A 195 1.88 7.10 9.66
N VAL A 196 2.48 6.57 8.59
CA VAL A 196 2.94 7.34 7.45
C VAL A 196 1.78 7.79 6.57
N ILE A 197 1.79 9.08 6.20
CA ILE A 197 0.83 9.68 5.27
C ILE A 197 1.51 10.26 4.03
N GLY A 198 2.80 10.61 4.12
CA GLY A 198 3.52 11.30 3.03
C GLY A 198 5.02 11.15 3.11
N ILE A 199 5.69 11.77 2.15
CA ILE A 199 7.15 11.92 2.07
C ILE A 199 7.46 13.41 1.93
N HIS A 200 8.37 13.95 2.77
CA HIS A 200 8.88 15.30 2.63
C HIS A 200 9.73 15.40 1.37
N LYS A 201 9.52 16.48 0.62
CA LYS A 201 10.10 16.65 -0.70
C LYS A 201 11.03 17.85 -0.76
N GLU A 202 10.51 19.03 -0.46
CA GLU A 202 11.24 20.28 -0.60
C GLU A 202 10.68 21.40 0.29
N GLY A 203 11.49 22.45 0.50
CA GLY A 203 11.04 23.70 1.10
C GLY A 203 10.48 24.65 0.05
N SER A 204 9.46 25.43 0.41
CA SER A 204 8.98 26.49 -0.45
C SER A 204 9.77 27.78 -0.20
N VAL A 205 10.37 28.31 -1.27
CA VAL A 205 11.15 29.57 -1.21
C VAL A 205 10.26 30.78 -0.93
N ASN A 206 8.99 30.75 -1.35
CA ASN A 206 8.07 31.89 -1.31
C ASN A 206 7.02 31.82 -0.20
N PHE A 207 6.94 30.71 0.55
CA PHE A 207 5.93 30.48 1.58
C PHE A 207 6.57 29.90 2.83
N ASN A 208 6.01 30.19 4.00
CA ASN A 208 6.40 29.58 5.28
C ASN A 208 5.91 28.13 5.42
N PHE A 209 5.95 27.36 4.34
CA PHE A 209 5.54 25.96 4.29
C PHE A 209 6.58 25.12 3.58
N ASN A 210 6.69 23.90 4.01
CA ASN A 210 7.40 22.85 3.30
C ASN A 210 6.42 21.97 2.53
N MET A 211 6.89 21.30 1.49
CA MET A 211 6.08 20.47 0.62
C MET A 211 6.45 19.00 0.76
N GLY A 212 5.46 18.13 0.69
CA GLY A 212 5.62 16.69 0.61
C GLY A 212 4.72 16.05 -0.43
N THR A 213 5.01 14.82 -0.76
CA THR A 213 4.14 13.96 -1.59
C THR A 213 3.20 13.17 -0.68
N PHE A 214 1.89 13.29 -0.88
CA PHE A 214 0.88 12.48 -0.22
C PHE A 214 0.86 11.08 -0.81
N LEU A 215 1.19 10.07 -0.01
CA LEU A 215 1.45 8.71 -0.49
C LEU A 215 0.25 7.98 -1.10
N LYS A 216 -0.98 8.42 -0.87
CA LYS A 216 -2.17 7.82 -1.47
C LYS A 216 -2.02 7.60 -2.97
N TYR A 217 -1.63 8.65 -3.70
CA TYR A 217 -1.61 8.64 -5.16
C TYR A 217 -0.51 7.74 -5.74
N PRO A 218 0.78 7.89 -5.36
CA PRO A 218 1.82 7.01 -5.90
C PRO A 218 1.63 5.55 -5.51
N LEU A 219 1.05 5.27 -4.34
CA LEU A 219 0.77 3.90 -3.93
C LEU A 219 -0.41 3.27 -4.68
N ILE A 220 -1.44 4.05 -5.03
CA ILE A 220 -2.51 3.57 -5.92
C ILE A 220 -1.91 3.21 -7.28
N ASP A 221 -1.15 4.13 -7.90
CA ASP A 221 -0.51 3.88 -9.20
C ASP A 221 0.42 2.65 -9.15
N PHE A 222 1.21 2.50 -8.09
CA PHE A 222 2.07 1.33 -7.88
C PHE A 222 1.26 0.04 -7.79
N ILE A 223 0.22 0.00 -6.95
CA ILE A 223 -0.61 -1.19 -6.71
C ILE A 223 -1.36 -1.58 -8.00
N GLU A 224 -1.93 -0.61 -8.72
CA GLU A 224 -2.65 -0.85 -9.98
C GLU A 224 -1.71 -1.41 -11.05
N ASN A 225 -0.53 -0.81 -11.22
CA ASN A 225 0.49 -1.30 -12.15
C ASN A 225 0.94 -2.73 -11.84
N LYS A 226 1.12 -3.04 -10.55
CA LYS A 226 1.50 -4.39 -10.12
C LYS A 226 0.39 -5.40 -10.40
N LEU A 227 -0.84 -5.09 -10.03
CA LEU A 227 -2.00 -5.97 -10.26
C LEU A 227 -2.26 -6.20 -11.76
N ASN A 228 -2.06 -5.19 -12.60
CA ASN A 228 -2.22 -5.34 -14.05
C ASN A 228 -1.14 -6.26 -14.64
N LYS A 229 0.11 -6.12 -14.23
CA LYS A 229 1.19 -7.04 -14.64
C LYS A 229 0.91 -8.48 -14.21
N GLU A 230 0.40 -8.70 -13.00
CA GLU A 230 0.00 -10.03 -12.52
C GLU A 230 -1.13 -10.62 -13.38
N LYS A 231 -2.12 -9.80 -13.81
CA LYS A 231 -3.20 -10.23 -14.71
C LYS A 231 -2.70 -10.59 -16.11
N GLU A 232 -1.80 -9.80 -16.68
CA GLU A 232 -1.19 -10.07 -17.99
C GLU A 232 -0.45 -11.41 -17.99
N VAL A 233 0.35 -11.66 -16.96
CA VAL A 233 1.07 -12.93 -16.83
C VAL A 233 0.08 -14.10 -16.70
N ASN A 234 -0.97 -13.97 -15.90
CA ASN A 234 -1.99 -15.02 -15.78
C ASN A 234 -2.74 -15.28 -17.10
N ASN A 235 -3.05 -14.23 -17.87
CA ASN A 235 -3.66 -14.37 -19.19
C ASN A 235 -2.72 -15.11 -20.18
N ILE A 236 -1.43 -14.80 -20.14
CA ILE A 236 -0.42 -15.49 -20.95
C ILE A 236 -0.36 -16.98 -20.56
N VAL A 237 -0.29 -17.28 -19.26
CA VAL A 237 -0.29 -18.68 -18.75
C VAL A 237 -1.55 -19.42 -19.18
N ASN A 238 -2.73 -18.83 -19.03
CA ASN A 238 -3.99 -19.46 -19.43
C ASN A 238 -4.09 -19.66 -20.94
N ASN A 239 -3.56 -18.74 -21.75
CA ASN A 239 -3.49 -18.91 -23.20
C ASN A 239 -2.54 -20.04 -23.62
N PHE A 240 -1.39 -20.16 -22.95
CA PHE A 240 -0.46 -21.28 -23.17
C PHE A 240 -1.08 -22.61 -22.74
N SER A 241 -1.76 -22.67 -21.60
CA SER A 241 -2.46 -23.88 -21.15
C SER A 241 -3.56 -24.32 -22.13
N ASN A 242 -4.27 -23.37 -22.74
CA ASN A 242 -5.29 -23.64 -23.77
C ASN A 242 -4.68 -24.05 -25.13
N LEU A 243 -3.48 -23.57 -25.45
CA LEU A 243 -2.74 -23.99 -26.65
C LEU A 243 -2.16 -25.41 -26.49
N SER A 244 -1.64 -25.74 -25.31
CA SER A 244 -1.09 -27.08 -25.02
C SER A 244 -2.14 -28.21 -25.03
N MET A 245 -3.41 -27.86 -24.81
CA MET A 245 -4.52 -28.82 -24.96
C MET A 245 -4.85 -29.15 -26.42
N LYS A 246 -4.29 -28.43 -27.40
CA LYS A 246 -4.55 -28.65 -28.83
C LYS A 246 -3.45 -29.40 -29.54
N GLU A 247 -2.27 -29.55 -28.92
CA GLU A 247 -1.12 -30.25 -29.52
C GLU A 247 -0.65 -31.40 -28.62
N ASN A 248 -0.90 -32.64 -29.07
CA ASN A 248 -0.50 -33.88 -28.41
C ASN A 248 1.02 -34.18 -28.58
N ASN A 249 1.91 -33.35 -28.03
CA ASN A 249 3.33 -33.65 -28.01
C ASN A 249 3.84 -33.72 -26.56
N PHE A 250 4.18 -34.93 -26.10
CA PHE A 250 4.51 -35.26 -24.70
C PHE A 250 5.73 -34.50 -24.15
N ASN A 251 6.68 -34.14 -25.03
CA ASN A 251 7.91 -33.42 -24.63
C ASN A 251 7.65 -31.93 -24.39
N ASP A 252 6.68 -31.33 -25.07
CA ASP A 252 6.31 -29.95 -24.88
C ASP A 252 5.50 -29.78 -23.60
N ILE A 253 4.68 -30.77 -23.21
CA ILE A 253 3.93 -30.81 -21.96
C ILE A 253 4.86 -30.79 -20.73
N MET A 254 5.98 -31.51 -20.76
CA MET A 254 6.95 -31.54 -19.65
C MET A 254 7.73 -30.22 -19.50
N ASN A 255 8.03 -29.56 -20.61
CA ASN A 255 8.67 -28.24 -20.59
C ASN A 255 7.71 -27.15 -20.13
N ILE A 256 6.46 -27.20 -20.56
CA ILE A 256 5.38 -26.29 -20.14
C ILE A 256 5.12 -26.47 -18.64
N LYS A 257 5.02 -27.70 -18.15
CA LYS A 257 4.81 -27.98 -16.72
C LYS A 257 5.94 -27.45 -15.82
N LYS A 258 7.21 -27.55 -16.29
CA LYS A 258 8.36 -26.95 -15.60
C LYS A 258 8.34 -25.41 -15.59
N ILE A 259 7.76 -24.79 -16.63
CA ILE A 259 7.58 -23.34 -16.73
C ILE A 259 6.39 -22.91 -15.87
N GLU A 260 5.28 -23.66 -15.88
CA GLU A 260 4.12 -23.45 -15.02
C GLU A 260 4.48 -23.56 -13.54
N ASP A 261 5.26 -24.55 -13.13
CA ASP A 261 5.75 -24.70 -11.76
C ASP A 261 6.67 -23.55 -11.34
N LYS A 262 7.51 -23.03 -12.25
CA LYS A 262 8.35 -21.86 -12.00
C LYS A 262 7.54 -20.54 -11.93
N ILE A 263 6.48 -20.42 -12.73
CA ILE A 263 5.60 -19.25 -12.76
C ILE A 263 4.66 -19.29 -11.54
N ASN A 264 4.05 -20.42 -11.25
CA ASN A 264 3.13 -20.61 -10.11
C ASN A 264 3.84 -20.46 -8.75
N ASN A 265 5.10 -20.84 -8.64
CA ASN A 265 5.90 -20.60 -7.43
C ASN A 265 6.31 -19.13 -7.24
N ASN A 266 6.21 -18.29 -8.29
CA ASN A 266 6.56 -16.86 -8.25
C ASN A 266 5.35 -15.90 -8.26
N ILE A 267 4.12 -16.40 -8.52
CA ILE A 267 2.92 -15.56 -8.68
C ILE A 267 1.80 -16.13 -7.81
N GLN A 268 1.69 -15.65 -6.60
CA GLN A 268 0.46 -15.85 -5.81
C GLN A 268 -0.53 -14.73 -6.12
N VAL A 269 -1.59 -15.03 -6.88
CA VAL A 269 -2.73 -14.10 -7.04
C VAL A 269 -3.42 -13.94 -5.69
N PRO A 270 -3.74 -12.71 -5.25
CA PRO A 270 -4.51 -12.52 -4.02
C PRO A 270 -5.82 -13.29 -4.09
N LYS A 271 -6.15 -13.98 -3.01
CA LYS A 271 -7.39 -14.77 -2.90
C LYS A 271 -8.32 -14.12 -1.89
N ILE A 272 -9.61 -14.16 -2.20
CA ILE A 272 -10.68 -13.71 -1.31
C ILE A 272 -11.42 -14.94 -0.85
N ASN A 273 -11.60 -15.09 0.45
CA ASN A 273 -12.48 -16.11 1.02
C ASN A 273 -13.89 -15.52 1.14
N ILE A 274 -14.85 -16.11 0.45
CA ILE A 274 -16.24 -15.67 0.48
C ILE A 274 -17.07 -16.77 1.13
N THR A 275 -17.73 -16.42 2.21
CA THR A 275 -18.73 -17.27 2.89
C THR A 275 -20.11 -16.94 2.36
N PHE A 276 -20.80 -17.93 1.83
CA PHE A 276 -22.21 -17.84 1.46
C PHE A 276 -23.06 -18.43 2.57
N ASP A 277 -23.84 -17.57 3.20
CA ASP A 277 -24.75 -17.95 4.29
C ASP A 277 -26.15 -18.19 3.72
N GLU A 278 -26.54 -19.45 3.63
CA GLU A 278 -27.86 -19.86 3.17
C GLU A 278 -28.89 -19.76 4.30
N LYS A 279 -29.97 -19.04 4.05
CA LYS A 279 -31.13 -19.01 4.93
C LYS A 279 -32.00 -20.26 4.71
N THR A 280 -31.52 -21.42 5.12
CA THR A 280 -32.19 -22.71 5.09
C THR A 280 -32.52 -23.17 6.53
N ASP A 281 -33.37 -24.16 6.67
CA ASP A 281 -33.62 -24.81 7.97
C ASP A 281 -33.15 -26.28 7.90
N PRO A 282 -32.06 -26.67 8.58
CA PRO A 282 -31.16 -25.81 9.36
C PRO A 282 -30.30 -24.88 8.50
N PRO A 283 -29.81 -23.73 9.05
CA PRO A 283 -28.94 -22.83 8.35
C PRO A 283 -27.64 -23.50 7.88
N SER A 284 -27.19 -23.17 6.69
CA SER A 284 -25.93 -23.70 6.16
C SER A 284 -25.06 -22.59 5.62
N SER A 285 -23.73 -22.79 5.62
CA SER A 285 -22.80 -21.90 4.98
C SER A 285 -21.78 -22.65 4.14
N LYS A 286 -21.35 -22.05 3.04
CA LYS A 286 -20.34 -22.59 2.13
C LYS A 286 -19.28 -21.53 1.85
N ASN A 287 -18.03 -21.95 1.83
CA ASN A 287 -16.91 -21.10 1.53
C ASN A 287 -16.38 -21.37 0.14
N ILE A 288 -16.08 -20.32 -0.59
CA ILE A 288 -15.27 -20.39 -1.81
C ILE A 288 -14.08 -19.44 -1.70
N ILE A 289 -12.98 -19.86 -2.30
CA ILE A 289 -11.77 -19.05 -2.38
C ILE A 289 -11.61 -18.66 -3.84
N ILE A 290 -11.67 -17.35 -4.10
CA ILE A 290 -11.57 -16.80 -5.45
C ILE A 290 -10.33 -15.93 -5.61
N ASN A 291 -9.91 -15.73 -6.84
CA ASN A 291 -8.83 -14.83 -7.18
C ASN A 291 -9.33 -13.38 -7.27
N TYR A 292 -8.47 -12.42 -6.97
CA TYR A 292 -8.73 -11.02 -7.26
C TYR A 292 -9.01 -10.82 -8.75
N GLY A 293 -9.93 -9.92 -9.09
CA GLY A 293 -10.38 -9.69 -10.46
C GLY A 293 -11.50 -10.63 -10.93
N THR A 294 -11.86 -11.67 -10.13
CA THR A 294 -13.04 -12.50 -10.43
C THR A 294 -14.29 -11.64 -10.40
N THR A 295 -15.10 -11.70 -11.47
CA THR A 295 -16.31 -10.87 -11.54
C THR A 295 -17.41 -11.41 -10.66
N VAL A 296 -18.38 -10.55 -10.28
CA VAL A 296 -19.57 -10.95 -9.53
C VAL A 296 -20.25 -12.13 -10.20
N ASP A 297 -20.48 -12.04 -11.53
CA ASP A 297 -21.11 -13.12 -12.31
C ASP A 297 -20.38 -14.47 -12.15
N GLN A 298 -19.04 -14.47 -12.21
CA GLN A 298 -18.24 -15.68 -12.05
C GLN A 298 -18.36 -16.24 -10.64
N VAL A 299 -18.27 -15.40 -9.60
CA VAL A 299 -18.39 -15.81 -8.21
C VAL A 299 -19.72 -16.47 -7.93
N LEU A 300 -20.84 -15.89 -8.42
CA LEU A 300 -22.15 -16.45 -8.21
C LEU A 300 -22.33 -17.78 -8.94
N LYS A 301 -21.75 -17.92 -10.13
CA LYS A 301 -21.77 -19.19 -10.90
C LYS A 301 -20.94 -20.26 -10.21
N GLU A 302 -19.73 -19.94 -9.72
CA GLU A 302 -18.88 -20.88 -8.97
C GLU A 302 -19.60 -21.41 -7.71
N TYR A 303 -20.26 -20.52 -6.97
CA TYR A 303 -21.07 -20.94 -5.82
C TYR A 303 -22.17 -21.94 -6.23
N LEU A 304 -22.93 -21.66 -7.30
CA LEU A 304 -24.00 -22.56 -7.74
C LEU A 304 -23.48 -23.91 -8.26
N VAL A 305 -22.27 -23.93 -8.83
CA VAL A 305 -21.58 -25.19 -9.18
C VAL A 305 -21.24 -25.98 -7.93
N LEU A 306 -20.68 -25.33 -6.91
CA LEU A 306 -20.30 -25.95 -5.64
C LEU A 306 -21.47 -26.64 -4.95
N ILE A 307 -22.67 -25.99 -4.95
CA ILE A 307 -23.86 -26.54 -4.33
C ILE A 307 -24.73 -27.39 -5.29
N LYS A 308 -24.24 -27.69 -6.49
CA LYS A 308 -24.91 -28.49 -7.54
C LYS A 308 -26.26 -27.92 -7.98
N LYS A 309 -26.41 -26.61 -7.98
CA LYS A 309 -27.66 -25.88 -8.38
C LYS A 309 -27.47 -25.02 -9.64
N GLN A 310 -26.66 -25.46 -10.61
CA GLN A 310 -26.34 -24.72 -11.83
C GLN A 310 -27.59 -24.32 -12.65
N LYS A 311 -28.68 -25.05 -12.53
CA LYS A 311 -29.97 -24.72 -13.17
C LYS A 311 -30.54 -23.36 -12.73
N LEU A 312 -30.06 -22.80 -11.61
CA LEU A 312 -30.45 -21.48 -11.11
C LEU A 312 -29.64 -20.33 -11.68
N ILE A 313 -28.63 -20.59 -12.53
CA ILE A 313 -27.82 -19.55 -13.15
C ILE A 313 -28.74 -18.63 -13.99
N GLY A 314 -28.68 -17.33 -13.73
CA GLY A 314 -29.50 -16.32 -14.40
C GLY A 314 -30.92 -16.18 -13.86
N LEU A 315 -31.38 -17.05 -12.95
CA LEU A 315 -32.74 -17.01 -12.39
C LEU A 315 -32.79 -16.15 -11.10
N GLN A 316 -32.62 -14.83 -11.24
CA GLN A 316 -32.60 -13.90 -10.10
C GLN A 316 -33.92 -13.83 -9.32
N ASN A 317 -35.01 -14.23 -9.92
CA ASN A 317 -36.32 -14.35 -9.27
C ASN A 317 -36.44 -15.59 -8.36
N LYS A 318 -35.56 -16.58 -8.53
CA LYS A 318 -35.56 -17.82 -7.73
C LYS A 318 -34.43 -17.88 -6.69
N ILE A 319 -33.36 -17.15 -6.90
CA ILE A 319 -32.23 -17.06 -5.97
C ILE A 319 -31.68 -15.64 -5.96
N GLN A 320 -31.46 -15.10 -4.77
CA GLN A 320 -30.90 -13.79 -4.57
C GLN A 320 -29.63 -13.88 -3.73
N PHE A 321 -28.64 -13.08 -4.09
CA PHE A 321 -27.37 -12.94 -3.37
C PHE A 321 -27.27 -11.52 -2.83
N ILE A 322 -27.16 -11.37 -1.53
CA ILE A 322 -27.15 -10.05 -0.88
C ILE A 322 -25.87 -9.85 -0.09
N TYR A 323 -25.18 -8.77 -0.39
CA TYR A 323 -24.00 -8.31 0.35
C TYR A 323 -24.25 -6.90 0.88
N ASN A 324 -24.20 -6.72 2.21
CA ASN A 324 -24.44 -5.42 2.88
C ASN A 324 -25.70 -4.69 2.39
N GLY A 325 -26.81 -5.43 2.22
CA GLY A 325 -28.09 -4.91 1.76
C GLY A 325 -28.18 -4.63 0.24
N ARG A 326 -27.10 -4.86 -0.53
CA ARG A 326 -27.11 -4.73 -1.98
C ARG A 326 -27.21 -6.11 -2.63
N GLN A 327 -28.11 -6.24 -3.60
CA GLN A 327 -28.22 -7.44 -4.40
C GLN A 327 -27.08 -7.53 -5.43
N LEU A 328 -26.44 -8.69 -5.49
CA LEU A 328 -25.46 -9.07 -6.51
C LEU A 328 -26.17 -9.78 -7.67
N LEU A 329 -25.87 -9.42 -8.90
CA LEU A 329 -26.62 -9.86 -10.07
C LEU A 329 -25.78 -10.76 -10.99
N PHE A 330 -26.42 -11.79 -11.56
CA PHE A 330 -25.83 -12.51 -12.69
C PHE A 330 -25.61 -11.57 -13.88
N GLY A 331 -24.52 -11.78 -14.60
CA GLY A 331 -24.12 -10.92 -15.72
C GLY A 331 -23.30 -9.69 -15.31
N ASP A 332 -23.19 -9.37 -14.01
CA ASP A 332 -22.36 -8.26 -13.54
C ASP A 332 -20.87 -8.56 -13.74
N LYS A 333 -20.22 -7.81 -14.61
CA LYS A 333 -18.79 -7.93 -14.95
C LYS A 333 -17.88 -7.15 -14.02
N THR A 334 -18.42 -6.50 -13.01
CA THR A 334 -17.60 -5.78 -12.00
C THR A 334 -16.80 -6.79 -11.18
N PRO A 335 -15.49 -6.58 -10.98
CA PRO A 335 -14.71 -7.38 -10.05
C PRO A 335 -15.31 -7.35 -8.65
N ILE A 336 -15.44 -8.52 -8.01
CA ILE A 336 -16.18 -8.68 -6.75
C ILE A 336 -15.57 -7.86 -5.60
N GLU A 337 -14.25 -7.69 -5.59
CA GLU A 337 -13.54 -6.88 -4.58
C GLU A 337 -13.97 -5.41 -4.57
N LYS A 338 -14.52 -4.88 -5.66
CA LYS A 338 -15.08 -3.50 -5.70
C LYS A 338 -16.34 -3.34 -4.86
N PHE A 339 -17.02 -4.43 -4.54
CA PHE A 339 -18.18 -4.44 -3.64
C PHE A 339 -17.76 -4.49 -2.19
N PHE A 340 -16.58 -5.04 -1.89
CA PHE A 340 -16.10 -5.19 -0.53
C PHE A 340 -15.41 -3.89 -0.07
N LYS A 341 -16.14 -3.04 0.65
CA LYS A 341 -15.59 -1.86 1.28
C LYS A 341 -14.66 -2.28 2.42
N ARG A 342 -13.34 -2.27 2.18
CA ARG A 342 -12.22 -2.33 3.15
C ARG A 342 -12.22 -3.47 4.19
N LYS A 343 -11.05 -4.11 4.32
CA LYS A 343 -10.71 -5.17 5.29
C LYS A 343 -11.54 -6.44 5.15
N LEU A 344 -11.39 -7.17 4.03
CA LEU A 344 -12.05 -8.45 3.99
C LEU A 344 -11.12 -9.54 3.47
N ASN A 345 -10.45 -10.20 4.41
CA ASN A 345 -10.01 -11.58 4.18
C ASN A 345 -11.23 -12.52 4.10
N GLN A 346 -12.42 -12.03 4.47
CA GLN A 346 -13.66 -12.79 4.48
C GLN A 346 -14.84 -11.86 4.16
N ALA A 347 -15.63 -12.21 3.16
CA ALA A 347 -16.90 -11.58 2.83
C ALA A 347 -18.04 -12.57 3.09
N HIS A 348 -19.13 -12.09 3.66
CA HIS A 348 -20.35 -12.89 3.88
C HIS A 348 -21.42 -12.44 2.90
N ILE A 349 -21.86 -13.35 2.03
CA ILE A 349 -22.95 -13.14 1.08
C ILE A 349 -24.16 -13.96 1.55
N HIS A 350 -25.24 -13.29 1.85
CA HIS A 350 -26.49 -13.97 2.22
C HIS A 350 -27.19 -14.49 0.96
N VAL A 351 -27.57 -15.74 1.01
CA VAL A 351 -28.30 -16.42 -0.08
C VAL A 351 -29.74 -16.62 0.33
N ILE A 352 -30.65 -16.11 -0.47
CA ILE A 352 -32.10 -16.21 -0.23
C ILE A 352 -32.71 -16.95 -1.41
N TYR A 353 -33.39 -18.03 -1.13
CA TYR A 353 -34.21 -18.74 -2.11
C TYR A 353 -35.63 -18.20 -2.03
N SER A 354 -36.18 -17.73 -3.15
CA SER A 354 -37.60 -17.47 -3.27
C SER A 354 -38.30 -18.85 -3.37
N ASN A 355 -39.33 -19.05 -2.60
CA ASN A 355 -40.08 -20.31 -2.56
C ASN A 355 -40.31 -20.84 -3.98
N LEU A 356 -39.84 -22.04 -4.23
CA LEU A 356 -40.10 -22.83 -5.43
C LEU A 356 -41.55 -23.27 -5.49
#